data_1bf58a063a6af366e114520c26e51145
#
_entry.id   1bf58a063a6af366e114520c26e51145
#
_cell.length_a   1.000
_cell.length_b   1.000
_cell.length_c   1.000
_cell.angle_alpha   90.00
_cell.angle_beta   90.00
_cell.angle_gamma   90.00
#
_symmetry.space_group_name_H-M   'P 1'
#
loop_
_entity.id
_entity.type
_entity.pdbx_description
1 polymer ?
#
loop_
_entity_poly.entity_id
_entity_poly.type
_entity_poly.pdbx_seq_one_letter_code
_entity_poly.pdbx_strand_id
1 'polypeptide(L)'
;MRECTGALPRSSLSDRSHRPPADSGATSVGGLPLRTHPSGGPPGRLLAICLAVASGFWGLAALRHALLQSNSFDLGLFDQWVWLISRGLAPVSSQSADLHLLTDHGAWLLYGLAPLYALLPTVQWLLGLQALSLAFTAVPLWILARDAGLPQGLRWTVCGLWWLQPVVFNTNLFDFHPEVLAMPLLVALVIAGRRQWIGAWAGLILLILGCRDGLALVTLGLALEQAVRRRWRLAGLGLGLSLGWLALLNGWLYPLLTARYPGVNAGASRYSYLGDSIGAIALGLIQHPQRILGHVDWAGAAVYLLLLALPLLPFWRRVSLPVLLAGIPLIAINILSESGAQRSLVHHYSLPLAVIGVVAALDGLASEGMRRVPWRRIAWAAACWAALAKPWFFTGPYLGRLAMVPESRSALELVRPGDAVATTSYLAPHLSGRRMVLFPAASDSDLETLERQRGINLLLLHPQVPGWASEGELQRSLLEQARRRGWSCGIWPRGLQLCRRQT
;
A
#
# COMPACT_ATOMS: atom_id res chain seq x y z
N MET A 1 88.07 -40.85 -34.89
CA MET A 1 88.15 -39.80 -35.92
C MET A 1 87.13 -38.70 -35.59
N ARG A 2 87.65 -37.52 -35.38
CA ARG A 2 87.08 -36.16 -35.54
C ARG A 2 85.72 -35.91 -34.78
N GLU A 3 85.81 -35.15 -33.68
CA GLU A 3 85.79 -33.64 -33.69
C GLU A 3 84.50 -33.12 -34.25
N CYS A 4 83.72 -32.23 -33.62
CA CYS A 4 84.02 -30.95 -32.97
C CYS A 4 82.75 -30.47 -32.26
N THR A 5 82.96 -29.89 -31.14
CA THR A 5 82.63 -28.47 -30.77
C THR A 5 81.17 -28.05 -31.03
N GLY A 6 80.40 -27.52 -30.17
CA GLY A 6 80.61 -26.52 -29.17
C GLY A 6 79.34 -25.76 -28.91
N ALA A 7 79.39 -25.03 -27.86
CA ALA A 7 78.54 -23.88 -27.51
C ALA A 7 77.24 -24.11 -26.65
N LEU A 8 77.45 -23.82 -25.39
CA LEU A 8 76.37 -23.43 -24.45
C LEU A 8 75.87 -22.01 -24.81
N PRO A 9 74.57 -21.77 -24.69
CA PRO A 9 74.09 -20.40 -24.53
C PRO A 9 73.74 -20.09 -23.06
N ARG A 10 73.94 -18.87 -22.74
CA ARG A 10 73.86 -18.19 -21.47
C ARG A 10 72.46 -18.24 -20.82
N SER A 11 72.41 -18.36 -19.48
CA SER A 11 71.32 -18.11 -18.55
C SER A 11 70.81 -16.67 -18.73
N SER A 12 69.51 -16.53 -19.03
CA SER A 12 68.71 -15.31 -18.80
C SER A 12 67.91 -15.46 -17.54
N LEU A 13 68.19 -14.59 -16.59
CA LEU A 13 67.45 -14.42 -15.34
C LEU A 13 65.98 -14.15 -15.60
N SER A 14 65.13 -15.00 -15.09
CA SER A 14 63.69 -14.86 -15.11
C SER A 14 63.20 -13.76 -14.17
N ASP A 15 62.46 -12.89 -14.77
CA ASP A 15 61.59 -11.89 -14.14
C ASP A 15 60.62 -12.54 -13.16
N ARG A 16 60.76 -12.21 -11.88
CA ARG A 16 59.80 -12.56 -10.82
C ARG A 16 58.67 -11.54 -10.90
N SER A 17 57.64 -11.85 -11.67
CA SER A 17 56.37 -11.14 -11.59
C SER A 17 55.79 -11.23 -10.18
N HIS A 18 55.60 -10.08 -9.52
CA HIS A 18 54.91 -9.88 -8.27
C HIS A 18 53.50 -10.45 -8.36
N ARG A 19 53.23 -11.53 -7.63
CA ARG A 19 51.87 -11.89 -7.19
C ARG A 19 51.48 -10.88 -6.11
N PRO A 20 50.34 -10.22 -6.21
CA PRO A 20 49.81 -9.47 -5.09
C PRO A 20 49.47 -10.41 -3.93
N PRO A 21 49.60 -9.97 -2.67
CA PRO A 21 49.32 -10.79 -1.50
C PRO A 21 47.86 -11.20 -1.52
N ALA A 22 47.60 -12.48 -1.20
CA ALA A 22 46.28 -12.99 -0.95
C ALA A 22 45.65 -12.20 0.20
N ASP A 23 44.57 -11.51 -0.12
CA ASP A 23 43.78 -10.78 0.85
C ASP A 23 43.18 -11.76 1.84
N SER A 24 43.68 -11.67 3.07
CA SER A 24 43.29 -12.47 4.20
C SER A 24 41.88 -12.09 4.64
N GLY A 25 40.94 -13.05 4.51
CA GLY A 25 39.89 -13.26 5.53
C GLY A 25 38.99 -12.10 5.88
N ALA A 26 38.20 -11.60 4.95
CA ALA A 26 36.95 -10.95 5.31
C ALA A 26 35.82 -11.98 5.18
N THR A 27 35.42 -12.57 6.30
CA THR A 27 34.18 -13.31 6.42
C THR A 27 33.01 -12.36 6.13
N SER A 28 32.54 -12.34 4.88
CA SER A 28 31.38 -11.59 4.47
C SER A 28 30.13 -12.25 5.02
N VAL A 29 29.61 -11.74 6.11
CA VAL A 29 28.25 -12.06 6.56
C VAL A 29 27.28 -11.45 5.57
N GLY A 30 26.80 -12.26 4.62
CA GLY A 30 25.48 -12.14 3.99
C GLY A 30 25.19 -10.93 3.14
N GLY A 31 25.98 -10.63 2.10
CA GLY A 31 25.57 -9.70 1.06
C GLY A 31 26.21 -10.08 -0.28
N LEU A 32 25.41 -10.47 -1.27
CA LEU A 32 25.91 -10.67 -2.63
C LEU A 32 26.50 -9.35 -3.13
N PRO A 33 27.79 -9.31 -3.57
CA PRO A 33 28.39 -8.11 -4.13
C PRO A 33 27.65 -7.75 -5.42
N LEU A 34 27.24 -6.48 -5.54
CA LEU A 34 26.70 -5.97 -6.80
C LEU A 34 27.81 -5.96 -7.84
N ARG A 35 27.60 -6.66 -8.94
CA ARG A 35 28.49 -6.56 -10.11
C ARG A 35 28.20 -5.24 -10.83
N THR A 36 29.22 -4.42 -11.07
CA THR A 36 29.14 -3.27 -11.95
C THR A 36 28.96 -3.77 -13.39
N HIS A 37 27.70 -3.84 -13.84
CA HIS A 37 27.38 -4.17 -15.23
C HIS A 37 27.11 -2.90 -16.04
N PRO A 38 27.41 -2.93 -17.37
CA PRO A 38 27.23 -1.78 -18.24
C PRO A 38 25.80 -1.24 -18.19
N SER A 39 25.69 0.06 -18.28
CA SER A 39 24.51 0.91 -18.17
C SER A 39 23.47 0.66 -19.28
N GLY A 40 22.72 -0.42 -19.18
CA GLY A 40 21.51 -0.62 -19.98
C GLY A 40 20.29 -0.32 -19.14
N GLY A 41 19.41 0.60 -19.56
CA GLY A 41 18.10 0.84 -18.97
C GLY A 41 17.18 -0.41 -18.99
N PRO A 42 16.01 -0.34 -18.39
CA PRO A 42 15.01 -1.40 -18.52
C PRO A 42 14.64 -1.56 -20.00
N PRO A 43 14.46 -2.80 -20.51
CA PRO A 43 14.12 -3.01 -21.90
C PRO A 43 12.73 -2.43 -22.22
N GLY A 44 12.52 -1.88 -23.43
CA GLY A 44 11.23 -1.32 -23.84
C GLY A 44 10.07 -2.33 -23.69
N ARG A 45 10.36 -3.62 -23.88
CA ARG A 45 9.36 -4.69 -23.63
C ARG A 45 8.88 -4.75 -22.18
N LEU A 46 9.73 -4.46 -21.20
CA LEU A 46 9.30 -4.41 -19.79
C LEU A 46 8.32 -3.27 -19.57
N LEU A 47 8.62 -2.09 -20.10
CA LEU A 47 7.73 -0.93 -19.99
C LEU A 47 6.38 -1.19 -20.67
N ALA A 48 6.38 -1.82 -21.83
CA ALA A 48 5.15 -2.20 -22.53
C ALA A 48 4.31 -3.20 -21.71
N ILE A 49 4.94 -4.21 -21.09
CA ILE A 49 4.24 -5.16 -20.22
C ILE A 49 3.72 -4.46 -18.96
N CYS A 50 4.51 -3.58 -18.33
CA CYS A 50 4.05 -2.78 -17.18
C CYS A 50 2.82 -1.94 -17.55
N LEU A 51 2.79 -1.31 -18.72
CA LEU A 51 1.63 -0.57 -19.20
C LEU A 51 0.42 -1.48 -19.42
N ALA A 52 0.60 -2.65 -20.00
CA ALA A 52 -0.47 -3.63 -20.19
C ALA A 52 -1.04 -4.12 -18.84
N VAL A 53 -0.18 -4.44 -17.88
CA VAL A 53 -0.59 -4.83 -16.51
C VAL A 53 -1.30 -3.67 -15.82
N ALA A 54 -0.77 -2.44 -15.91
CA ALA A 54 -1.39 -1.25 -15.35
C ALA A 54 -2.78 -1.00 -15.93
N SER A 55 -2.93 -1.13 -17.26
CA SER A 55 -4.23 -0.98 -17.93
C SER A 55 -5.23 -2.04 -17.48
N GLY A 56 -4.80 -3.30 -17.34
CA GLY A 56 -5.62 -4.38 -16.80
C GLY A 56 -6.04 -4.12 -15.34
N PHE A 57 -5.10 -3.73 -14.49
CA PHE A 57 -5.37 -3.40 -13.08
C PHE A 57 -6.33 -2.22 -12.96
N TRP A 58 -6.09 -1.14 -13.69
CA TRP A 58 -6.99 0.02 -13.72
C TRP A 58 -8.38 -0.37 -14.24
N GLY A 59 -8.48 -1.13 -15.35
CA GLY A 59 -9.75 -1.57 -15.91
C GLY A 59 -10.58 -2.38 -14.91
N LEU A 60 -9.95 -3.32 -14.16
CA LEU A 60 -10.62 -4.10 -13.13
C LEU A 60 -11.06 -3.24 -11.93
N ALA A 61 -10.22 -2.31 -11.48
CA ALA A 61 -10.57 -1.39 -10.39
C ALA A 61 -11.71 -0.44 -10.81
N ALA A 62 -11.65 0.12 -12.01
CA ALA A 62 -12.69 0.97 -12.58
C ALA A 62 -14.02 0.20 -12.79
N LEU A 63 -13.96 -1.05 -13.26
CA LEU A 63 -15.14 -1.92 -13.35
C LEU A 63 -15.75 -2.18 -11.97
N ARG A 64 -14.93 -2.52 -10.96
CA ARG A 64 -15.41 -2.71 -9.59
C ARG A 64 -16.10 -1.45 -9.07
N HIS A 65 -15.53 -0.27 -9.30
CA HIS A 65 -16.14 1.00 -8.94
C HIS A 65 -17.47 1.21 -9.68
N ALA A 66 -17.51 0.98 -10.98
CA ALA A 66 -18.74 1.09 -11.80
C ALA A 66 -19.86 0.13 -11.37
N LEU A 67 -19.51 -1.00 -10.74
CA LEU A 67 -20.43 -1.97 -10.14
C LEU A 67 -20.86 -1.62 -8.71
N LEU A 68 -20.61 -0.39 -8.24
CA LEU A 68 -20.96 0.12 -6.90
C LEU A 68 -20.30 -0.69 -5.76
N GLN A 69 -19.08 -1.17 -5.98
CA GLN A 69 -18.34 -1.98 -5.00
C GLN A 69 -17.25 -1.19 -4.25
N SER A 70 -17.04 0.09 -4.60
CA SER A 70 -16.16 0.99 -3.84
C SER A 70 -16.82 1.49 -2.56
N ASN A 71 -15.99 1.89 -1.59
CA ASN A 71 -16.46 2.31 -0.28
C ASN A 71 -16.13 3.79 0.00
N SER A 72 -17.02 4.45 0.71
CA SER A 72 -16.85 5.80 1.23
C SER A 72 -15.59 5.95 2.07
N PHE A 73 -15.34 4.99 2.97
CA PHE A 73 -14.25 5.04 3.94
C PHE A 73 -12.86 4.87 3.34
N ASP A 74 -12.78 4.38 2.12
CA ASP A 74 -11.52 4.20 1.37
C ASP A 74 -11.49 5.15 0.17
N LEU A 75 -11.98 4.75 -0.99
CA LEU A 75 -11.91 5.56 -2.22
C LEU A 75 -12.57 6.93 -2.09
N GLY A 76 -13.78 6.99 -1.50
CA GLY A 76 -14.51 8.24 -1.33
C GLY A 76 -13.77 9.25 -0.46
N LEU A 77 -13.14 8.76 0.62
CA LEU A 77 -12.38 9.57 1.56
C LEU A 77 -11.16 10.22 0.90
N PHE A 78 -10.32 9.42 0.22
CA PHE A 78 -9.14 9.94 -0.48
C PHE A 78 -9.50 10.85 -1.63
N ASP A 79 -10.56 10.53 -2.39
CA ASP A 79 -11.05 11.36 -3.48
C ASP A 79 -11.52 12.73 -2.98
N GLN A 80 -12.28 12.76 -1.88
CA GLN A 80 -12.74 14.01 -1.27
C GLN A 80 -11.56 14.86 -0.78
N TRP A 81 -10.57 14.28 -0.10
CA TRP A 81 -9.40 15.02 0.36
C TRP A 81 -8.63 15.68 -0.80
N VAL A 82 -8.34 14.93 -1.87
CA VAL A 82 -7.61 15.48 -3.02
C VAL A 82 -8.46 16.52 -3.76
N TRP A 83 -9.77 16.30 -3.87
CA TRP A 83 -10.69 17.30 -4.44
C TRP A 83 -10.68 18.60 -3.62
N LEU A 84 -10.77 18.54 -2.29
CA LEU A 84 -10.70 19.71 -1.41
C LEU A 84 -9.39 20.47 -1.60
N ILE A 85 -8.25 19.78 -1.61
CA ILE A 85 -6.94 20.40 -1.85
C ILE A 85 -6.92 21.11 -3.21
N SER A 86 -7.47 20.50 -4.27
CA SER A 86 -7.51 21.08 -5.61
C SER A 86 -8.34 22.37 -5.69
N ARG A 87 -9.21 22.61 -4.72
CA ARG A 87 -10.04 23.82 -4.57
C ARG A 87 -9.48 24.82 -3.57
N GLY A 88 -8.26 24.62 -3.06
CA GLY A 88 -7.64 25.47 -2.04
C GLY A 88 -8.33 25.39 -0.67
N LEU A 89 -9.09 24.31 -0.42
CA LEU A 89 -9.80 24.08 0.84
C LEU A 89 -8.96 23.18 1.76
N ALA A 90 -9.21 23.30 3.07
CA ALA A 90 -8.61 22.36 4.03
C ALA A 90 -9.09 20.92 3.74
N PRO A 91 -8.18 19.94 3.68
CA PRO A 91 -8.55 18.54 3.42
C PRO A 91 -9.14 17.89 4.67
N VAL A 92 -10.34 18.31 5.01
CA VAL A 92 -11.14 17.81 6.13
C VAL A 92 -12.35 17.09 5.56
N SER A 93 -12.35 15.75 5.69
CA SER A 93 -13.39 14.94 5.06
C SER A 93 -14.64 14.83 5.92
N SER A 94 -15.77 15.16 5.31
CA SER A 94 -17.08 14.93 5.88
C SER A 94 -17.50 13.45 5.94
N GLN A 95 -16.79 12.59 5.24
CA GLN A 95 -17.03 11.14 5.22
C GLN A 95 -16.40 10.41 6.42
N SER A 96 -15.52 11.07 7.17
CA SER A 96 -14.85 10.50 8.34
C SER A 96 -14.81 11.51 9.50
N ALA A 97 -15.98 11.89 10.00
CA ALA A 97 -16.16 12.75 11.19
C ALA A 97 -15.24 14.00 11.19
N ASP A 98 -15.12 14.67 10.06
CA ASP A 98 -14.28 15.87 9.86
C ASP A 98 -12.78 15.64 10.11
N LEU A 99 -12.31 14.47 9.76
CA LEU A 99 -10.92 14.08 9.88
C LEU A 99 -10.04 14.79 8.84
N HIS A 100 -8.94 15.37 9.28
CA HIS A 100 -7.97 16.01 8.39
C HIS A 100 -7.01 14.94 7.80
N LEU A 101 -6.70 15.02 6.50
CA LEU A 101 -5.82 14.06 5.79
C LEU A 101 -4.52 13.75 6.55
N LEU A 102 -3.83 14.79 7.02
CA LEU A 102 -2.52 14.59 7.66
C LEU A 102 -2.65 13.98 9.06
N THR A 103 -3.78 14.13 9.77
CA THR A 103 -3.99 13.48 11.07
C THR A 103 -4.37 12.01 10.92
N ASP A 104 -4.93 11.63 9.77
CA ASP A 104 -5.29 10.23 9.53
C ASP A 104 -4.11 9.40 9.01
N HIS A 105 -3.37 9.90 8.02
CA HIS A 105 -2.37 9.11 7.31
C HIS A 105 -0.98 9.77 7.20
N GLY A 106 -0.81 11.04 7.60
CA GLY A 106 0.44 11.76 7.36
C GLY A 106 0.82 11.89 5.87
N ALA A 107 -0.14 11.62 4.97
CA ALA A 107 0.05 11.39 3.53
C ALA A 107 0.21 12.70 2.73
N TRP A 108 1.27 13.47 3.00
CA TRP A 108 1.49 14.77 2.35
C TRP A 108 1.74 14.67 0.84
N LEU A 109 2.19 13.53 0.31
CA LEU A 109 2.35 13.34 -1.14
C LEU A 109 1.05 13.50 -1.92
N LEU A 110 -0.12 13.28 -1.30
CA LEU A 110 -1.41 13.46 -1.96
C LEU A 110 -1.69 14.90 -2.37
N TYR A 111 -1.05 15.89 -1.72
CA TYR A 111 -1.13 17.29 -2.18
C TYR A 111 -0.59 17.47 -3.61
N GLY A 112 0.36 16.62 -4.03
CA GLY A 112 0.88 16.61 -5.39
C GLY A 112 -0.13 16.17 -6.46
N LEU A 113 -1.27 15.59 -6.08
CA LEU A 113 -2.34 15.20 -7.00
C LEU A 113 -3.35 16.34 -7.28
N ALA A 114 -3.31 17.41 -6.50
CA ALA A 114 -4.24 18.53 -6.65
C ALA A 114 -4.28 19.13 -8.07
N PRO A 115 -3.15 19.32 -8.80
CA PRO A 115 -3.21 19.81 -10.18
C PRO A 115 -4.00 18.89 -11.13
N LEU A 116 -3.93 17.57 -10.97
CA LEU A 116 -4.69 16.62 -11.77
C LEU A 116 -6.20 16.77 -11.53
N TYR A 117 -6.60 16.95 -10.26
CA TYR A 117 -7.98 17.17 -9.87
C TYR A 117 -8.50 18.56 -10.23
N ALA A 118 -7.63 19.56 -10.31
CA ALA A 118 -8.00 20.89 -10.82
C ALA A 118 -8.36 20.83 -12.31
N LEU A 119 -7.67 20.00 -13.09
CA LEU A 119 -7.95 19.76 -14.51
C LEU A 119 -9.21 18.92 -14.73
N LEU A 120 -9.30 17.79 -14.03
CA LEU A 120 -10.42 16.85 -14.14
C LEU A 120 -10.66 16.16 -12.79
N PRO A 121 -11.70 16.54 -12.03
CA PRO A 121 -11.99 15.96 -10.72
C PRO A 121 -12.65 14.58 -10.88
N THR A 122 -11.85 13.52 -10.85
CA THR A 122 -12.32 12.13 -11.00
C THR A 122 -11.49 11.16 -10.19
N VAL A 123 -12.15 10.19 -9.56
CA VAL A 123 -11.53 9.06 -8.84
C VAL A 123 -10.60 8.22 -9.73
N GLN A 124 -10.74 8.34 -11.06
CA GLN A 124 -9.92 7.58 -12.01
C GLN A 124 -8.43 7.89 -11.87
N TRP A 125 -8.05 9.09 -11.42
CA TRP A 125 -6.66 9.41 -11.11
C TRP A 125 -6.10 8.53 -10.00
N LEU A 126 -6.87 8.31 -8.92
CA LEU A 126 -6.44 7.48 -7.79
C LEU A 126 -6.33 6.01 -8.23
N LEU A 127 -7.36 5.49 -8.91
CA LEU A 127 -7.36 4.11 -9.41
C LEU A 127 -6.24 3.87 -10.43
N GLY A 128 -6.01 4.83 -11.35
CA GLY A 128 -4.95 4.75 -12.36
C GLY A 128 -3.55 4.82 -11.74
N LEU A 129 -3.31 5.71 -10.78
CA LEU A 129 -2.03 5.83 -10.08
C LEU A 129 -1.72 4.60 -9.26
N GLN A 130 -2.72 4.01 -8.58
CA GLN A 130 -2.58 2.74 -7.89
C GLN A 130 -2.14 1.63 -8.86
N ALA A 131 -2.86 1.47 -9.97
CA ALA A 131 -2.55 0.47 -10.98
C ALA A 131 -1.14 0.66 -11.59
N LEU A 132 -0.77 1.91 -11.91
CA LEU A 132 0.56 2.26 -12.38
C LEU A 132 1.64 1.91 -11.36
N SER A 133 1.49 2.32 -10.11
CA SER A 133 2.47 2.05 -9.05
C SER A 133 2.68 0.56 -8.84
N LEU A 134 1.60 -0.22 -8.75
CA LEU A 134 1.68 -1.67 -8.59
C LEU A 134 2.33 -2.35 -9.80
N ALA A 135 1.97 -1.95 -11.02
CA ALA A 135 2.56 -2.54 -12.23
C ALA A 135 4.04 -2.17 -12.40
N PHE A 136 4.39 -0.88 -12.23
CA PHE A 136 5.73 -0.35 -12.46
C PHE A 136 6.73 -0.65 -11.34
N THR A 137 6.31 -1.20 -10.20
CA THR A 137 7.21 -1.77 -9.18
C THR A 137 8.13 -2.84 -9.78
N ALA A 138 7.73 -3.51 -10.85
CA ALA A 138 8.57 -4.44 -11.60
C ALA A 138 9.81 -3.79 -12.23
N VAL A 139 9.80 -2.47 -12.51
CA VAL A 139 10.95 -1.78 -13.10
C VAL A 139 12.15 -1.71 -12.16
N PRO A 140 12.03 -1.18 -10.92
CA PRO A 140 13.14 -1.23 -9.98
C PRO A 140 13.48 -2.67 -9.55
N LEU A 141 12.53 -3.61 -9.51
CA LEU A 141 12.83 -5.05 -9.29
C LEU A 141 13.70 -5.63 -10.39
N TRP A 142 13.45 -5.29 -11.66
CA TRP A 142 14.30 -5.67 -12.78
C TRP A 142 15.71 -5.12 -12.62
N ILE A 143 15.85 -3.85 -12.23
CA ILE A 143 17.16 -3.21 -12.00
C ILE A 143 17.89 -3.94 -10.87
N LEU A 144 17.20 -4.19 -9.75
CA LEU A 144 17.77 -4.91 -8.61
C LEU A 144 18.22 -6.33 -8.99
N ALA A 145 17.41 -7.05 -9.77
CA ALA A 145 17.72 -8.39 -10.26
C ALA A 145 18.92 -8.39 -11.24
N ARG A 146 19.03 -7.36 -12.07
CA ARG A 146 20.20 -7.15 -12.94
C ARG A 146 21.46 -6.92 -12.09
N ASP A 147 21.37 -6.05 -11.10
CA ASP A 147 22.51 -5.72 -10.23
C ASP A 147 22.96 -6.92 -9.38
N ALA A 148 22.04 -7.83 -9.07
CA ALA A 148 22.34 -9.12 -8.46
C ALA A 148 22.93 -10.16 -9.43
N GLY A 149 23.12 -9.81 -10.70
CA GLY A 149 23.74 -10.68 -11.72
C GLY A 149 22.80 -11.76 -12.28
N LEU A 150 21.49 -11.64 -12.07
CA LEU A 150 20.53 -12.63 -12.58
C LEU A 150 20.45 -12.55 -14.12
N PRO A 151 20.42 -13.70 -14.83
CA PRO A 151 20.19 -13.75 -16.27
C PRO A 151 18.76 -13.27 -16.61
N GLN A 152 18.55 -12.85 -17.85
CA GLN A 152 17.31 -12.21 -18.29
C GLN A 152 16.03 -13.00 -17.93
N GLY A 153 16.03 -14.32 -18.10
CA GLY A 153 14.87 -15.16 -17.76
C GLY A 153 14.51 -15.09 -16.26
N LEU A 154 15.52 -15.01 -15.37
CA LEU A 154 15.28 -14.87 -13.94
C LEU A 154 14.87 -13.45 -13.54
N ARG A 155 15.29 -12.41 -14.29
CA ARG A 155 14.75 -11.05 -14.08
C ARG A 155 13.24 -11.00 -14.38
N TRP A 156 12.82 -11.66 -15.46
CA TRP A 156 11.38 -11.83 -15.74
C TRP A 156 10.67 -12.65 -14.66
N THR A 157 11.32 -13.68 -14.12
CA THR A 157 10.78 -14.44 -12.98
C THR A 157 10.52 -13.52 -11.80
N VAL A 158 11.44 -12.65 -11.42
CA VAL A 158 11.28 -11.71 -10.30
C VAL A 158 10.11 -10.74 -10.54
N CYS A 159 10.01 -10.17 -11.75
CA CYS A 159 8.87 -9.31 -12.12
C CYS A 159 7.54 -10.08 -12.07
N GLY A 160 7.52 -11.31 -12.58
CA GLY A 160 6.35 -12.18 -12.53
C GLY A 160 5.94 -12.55 -11.10
N LEU A 161 6.90 -12.83 -10.22
CA LEU A 161 6.62 -13.10 -8.80
C LEU A 161 5.97 -11.91 -8.11
N TRP A 162 6.31 -10.67 -8.47
CA TRP A 162 5.63 -9.48 -7.95
C TRP A 162 4.16 -9.44 -8.40
N TRP A 163 3.89 -9.58 -9.68
CA TRP A 163 2.52 -9.54 -10.20
C TRP A 163 1.67 -10.74 -9.76
N LEU A 164 2.32 -11.88 -9.43
CA LEU A 164 1.67 -13.06 -8.87
C LEU A 164 1.52 -13.03 -7.35
N GLN A 165 1.81 -11.89 -6.68
CA GLN A 165 1.46 -11.79 -5.26
C GLN A 165 -0.04 -11.58 -5.09
N PRO A 166 -0.73 -12.46 -4.32
CA PRO A 166 -2.17 -12.30 -4.07
C PRO A 166 -2.51 -10.93 -3.49
N VAL A 167 -1.69 -10.42 -2.55
CA VAL A 167 -1.90 -9.12 -1.92
C VAL A 167 -1.79 -7.96 -2.91
N VAL A 168 -0.94 -8.04 -3.94
CA VAL A 168 -0.82 -7.01 -4.99
C VAL A 168 -2.11 -6.92 -5.79
N PHE A 169 -2.62 -8.05 -6.24
CA PHE A 169 -3.87 -8.10 -6.98
C PHE A 169 -5.07 -7.67 -6.13
N ASN A 170 -5.15 -8.19 -4.90
CA ASN A 170 -6.26 -7.88 -4.00
C ASN A 170 -6.28 -6.41 -3.61
N THR A 171 -5.12 -5.81 -3.30
CA THR A 171 -5.01 -4.38 -2.98
C THR A 171 -5.46 -3.51 -4.16
N ASN A 172 -5.13 -3.90 -5.40
CA ASN A 172 -5.62 -3.17 -6.58
C ASN A 172 -7.15 -3.14 -6.67
N LEU A 173 -7.81 -4.18 -6.17
CA LEU A 173 -9.29 -4.29 -6.18
C LEU A 173 -9.93 -3.72 -4.90
N PHE A 174 -9.16 -3.41 -3.87
CA PHE A 174 -9.72 -3.03 -2.57
C PHE A 174 -10.10 -1.55 -2.46
N ASP A 175 -9.88 -0.72 -3.38
CA ASP A 175 -9.94 0.73 -3.44
C ASP A 175 -8.54 1.38 -3.33
N PHE A 176 -8.46 2.70 -3.48
CA PHE A 176 -7.19 3.40 -3.43
C PHE A 176 -6.67 3.53 -1.99
N HIS A 177 -5.35 3.28 -1.86
CA HIS A 177 -4.62 3.56 -0.63
C HIS A 177 -3.25 4.17 -0.96
N PRO A 178 -2.84 5.26 -0.28
CA PRO A 178 -1.64 6.01 -0.65
C PRO A 178 -0.34 5.23 -0.51
N GLU A 179 -0.28 4.19 0.34
CA GLU A 179 0.90 3.35 0.46
C GLU A 179 1.27 2.59 -0.81
N VAL A 180 0.35 2.41 -1.76
CA VAL A 180 0.67 1.77 -3.05
C VAL A 180 1.72 2.57 -3.83
N LEU A 181 1.74 3.90 -3.67
CA LEU A 181 2.71 4.79 -4.28
C LEU A 181 4.13 4.53 -3.77
N ALA A 182 4.26 4.00 -2.57
CA ALA A 182 5.55 3.66 -1.98
C ALA A 182 6.16 2.37 -2.53
N MET A 183 5.43 1.50 -3.21
CA MET A 183 5.95 0.18 -3.60
C MET A 183 7.17 0.27 -4.53
N PRO A 184 7.15 1.03 -5.64
CA PRO A 184 8.36 1.21 -6.45
C PRO A 184 9.47 1.94 -5.69
N LEU A 185 9.12 2.87 -4.78
CA LEU A 185 10.09 3.60 -3.96
C LEU A 185 10.79 2.69 -2.93
N LEU A 186 10.07 1.72 -2.36
CA LEU A 186 10.66 0.74 -1.44
C LEU A 186 11.72 -0.13 -2.13
N VAL A 187 11.45 -0.60 -3.35
CA VAL A 187 12.46 -1.33 -4.12
C VAL A 187 13.64 -0.43 -4.48
N ALA A 188 13.39 0.83 -4.86
CA ALA A 188 14.43 1.82 -5.10
C ALA A 188 15.27 2.09 -3.84
N LEU A 189 14.63 2.12 -2.65
CA LEU A 189 15.29 2.25 -1.36
C LEU A 189 16.24 1.07 -1.10
N VAL A 190 15.80 -0.17 -1.39
CA VAL A 190 16.67 -1.36 -1.31
C VAL A 190 17.87 -1.21 -2.26
N ILE A 191 17.66 -0.73 -3.49
CA ILE A 191 18.76 -0.46 -4.44
C ILE A 191 19.74 0.57 -3.86
N ALA A 192 19.23 1.70 -3.34
CA ALA A 192 20.03 2.77 -2.75
C ALA A 192 20.86 2.24 -1.56
N GLY A 193 20.23 1.42 -0.70
CA GLY A 193 20.89 0.76 0.42
C GLY A 193 22.00 -0.19 -0.03
N ARG A 194 21.76 -1.01 -1.06
CA ARG A 194 22.76 -1.93 -1.61
C ARG A 194 23.93 -1.22 -2.27
N ARG A 195 23.67 -0.12 -2.97
CA ARG A 195 24.67 0.73 -3.62
C ARG A 195 25.31 1.75 -2.68
N GLN A 196 24.83 1.81 -1.43
CA GLN A 196 25.29 2.77 -0.40
C GLN A 196 25.16 4.24 -0.84
N TRP A 197 24.11 4.57 -1.57
CA TRP A 197 23.79 5.92 -2.02
C TRP A 197 23.07 6.70 -0.91
N ILE A 198 23.84 7.36 -0.04
CA ILE A 198 23.31 8.01 1.19
C ILE A 198 22.24 9.06 0.88
N GLY A 199 22.46 9.94 -0.11
CA GLY A 199 21.48 10.97 -0.48
C GLY A 199 20.19 10.39 -1.04
N ALA A 200 20.28 9.39 -1.92
CA ALA A 200 19.11 8.69 -2.45
C ALA A 200 18.37 7.91 -1.35
N TRP A 201 19.11 7.28 -0.42
CA TRP A 201 18.56 6.60 0.74
C TRP A 201 17.69 7.53 1.59
N ALA A 202 18.21 8.71 1.95
CA ALA A 202 17.49 9.71 2.73
C ALA A 202 16.27 10.26 1.98
N GLY A 203 16.44 10.67 0.73
CA GLY A 203 15.36 11.23 -0.08
C GLY A 203 14.22 10.24 -0.33
N LEU A 204 14.55 8.95 -0.59
CA LEU A 204 13.54 7.91 -0.77
C LEU A 204 12.77 7.61 0.53
N ILE A 205 13.45 7.60 1.69
CA ILE A 205 12.76 7.47 2.98
C ILE A 205 11.75 8.59 3.15
N LEU A 206 12.13 9.85 2.93
CA LEU A 206 11.20 10.98 3.08
C LEU A 206 9.99 10.86 2.14
N LEU A 207 10.20 10.47 0.88
CA LEU A 207 9.12 10.25 -0.07
C LEU A 207 8.19 9.10 0.37
N ILE A 208 8.74 7.99 0.87
CA ILE A 208 7.97 6.85 1.38
C ILE A 208 7.13 7.27 2.59
N LEU A 209 7.70 8.02 3.53
CA LEU A 209 7.01 8.55 4.70
C LEU A 209 5.90 9.54 4.32
N GLY A 210 6.04 10.22 3.18
CA GLY A 210 5.00 11.08 2.61
C GLY A 210 3.82 10.35 1.98
N CYS A 211 3.95 9.04 1.70
CA CYS A 211 2.82 8.23 1.25
C CYS A 211 1.89 7.86 2.42
N ARG A 212 2.46 7.46 3.56
CA ARG A 212 1.70 7.11 4.77
C ARG A 212 2.62 7.04 5.99
N ASP A 213 2.13 7.48 7.14
CA ASP A 213 2.84 7.46 8.43
C ASP A 213 3.30 6.06 8.85
N GLY A 214 2.44 5.05 8.71
CA GLY A 214 2.74 3.65 9.07
C GLY A 214 3.89 3.03 8.28
N LEU A 215 4.29 3.59 7.13
CA LEU A 215 5.46 3.14 6.37
C LEU A 215 6.79 3.44 7.09
N ALA A 216 6.77 4.25 8.15
CA ALA A 216 7.91 4.42 9.04
C ALA A 216 8.39 3.09 9.62
N LEU A 217 7.50 2.13 9.88
CA LEU A 217 7.87 0.79 10.35
C LEU A 217 8.64 -0.02 9.31
N VAL A 218 8.32 0.17 8.03
CA VAL A 218 9.01 -0.51 6.93
C VAL A 218 10.38 0.10 6.70
N THR A 219 10.49 1.44 6.70
CA THR A 219 11.78 2.13 6.55
C THR A 219 12.68 1.89 7.76
N LEU A 220 12.10 1.80 8.97
CA LEU A 220 12.79 1.36 10.19
C LEU A 220 13.36 -0.07 10.03
N GLY A 221 12.53 -1.01 9.54
CA GLY A 221 12.95 -2.38 9.29
C GLY A 221 14.09 -2.47 8.27
N LEU A 222 14.03 -1.71 7.18
CA LEU A 222 15.12 -1.63 6.19
C LEU A 222 16.37 -0.97 6.77
N ALA A 223 16.24 -0.01 7.70
CA ALA A 223 17.38 0.55 8.41
C ALA A 223 18.04 -0.49 9.34
N LEU A 224 17.24 -1.32 10.03
CA LEU A 224 17.75 -2.45 10.82
C LEU A 224 18.46 -3.48 9.94
N GLU A 225 17.94 -3.77 8.73
CA GLU A 225 18.67 -4.60 7.75
C GLU A 225 20.05 -4.02 7.43
N GLN A 226 20.18 -2.69 7.26
CA GLN A 226 21.48 -2.07 7.03
C GLN A 226 22.41 -2.23 8.24
N ALA A 227 21.88 -2.18 9.46
CA ALA A 227 22.66 -2.45 10.68
C ALA A 227 23.16 -3.90 10.72
N VAL A 228 22.32 -4.89 10.41
CA VAL A 228 22.72 -6.30 10.27
C VAL A 228 23.84 -6.48 9.23
N ARG A 229 23.78 -5.69 8.15
CA ARG A 229 24.82 -5.65 7.10
C ARG A 229 26.03 -4.79 7.47
N ARG A 230 26.10 -4.27 8.71
CA ARG A 230 27.18 -3.39 9.24
C ARG A 230 27.36 -2.07 8.46
N ARG A 231 26.28 -1.58 7.83
CA ARG A 231 26.27 -0.30 7.10
C ARG A 231 25.72 0.81 8.01
N TRP A 232 26.47 1.12 9.07
CA TRP A 232 26.03 1.94 10.20
C TRP A 232 25.54 3.34 9.82
N ARG A 233 26.13 3.97 8.78
CA ARG A 233 25.70 5.30 8.30
C ARG A 233 24.28 5.26 7.75
N LEU A 234 23.95 4.26 6.91
CA LEU A 234 22.61 4.08 6.36
C LEU A 234 21.61 3.68 7.45
N ALA A 235 22.03 2.79 8.34
CA ALA A 235 21.23 2.37 9.48
C ALA A 235 20.87 3.57 10.38
N GLY A 236 21.86 4.32 10.85
CA GLY A 236 21.65 5.49 11.72
C GLY A 236 20.77 6.56 11.07
N LEU A 237 21.03 6.88 9.79
CA LEU A 237 20.22 7.84 9.05
C LEU A 237 18.76 7.35 8.87
N GLY A 238 18.57 6.07 8.51
CA GLY A 238 17.24 5.49 8.34
C GLY A 238 16.45 5.41 9.64
N LEU A 239 17.10 4.99 10.74
CA LEU A 239 16.50 5.02 12.10
C LEU A 239 16.10 6.44 12.50
N GLY A 240 17.03 7.40 12.34
CA GLY A 240 16.80 8.80 12.69
C GLY A 240 15.63 9.42 11.92
N LEU A 241 15.57 9.21 10.60
CA LEU A 241 14.47 9.73 9.77
C LEU A 241 13.13 9.07 10.11
N SER A 242 13.09 7.75 10.28
CA SER A 242 11.85 7.02 10.58
C SER A 242 11.30 7.36 11.96
N LEU A 243 12.13 7.31 13.00
CA LEU A 243 11.72 7.66 14.36
C LEU A 243 11.46 9.15 14.50
N GLY A 244 12.28 10.01 13.88
CA GLY A 244 12.08 11.46 13.86
C GLY A 244 10.75 11.85 13.19
N TRP A 245 10.36 11.16 12.11
CA TRP A 245 9.05 11.36 11.48
C TRP A 245 7.89 10.99 12.42
N LEU A 246 7.95 9.82 13.06
CA LEU A 246 6.92 9.44 14.03
C LEU A 246 6.86 10.41 15.22
N ALA A 247 8.00 10.87 15.73
CA ALA A 247 8.07 11.86 16.80
C ALA A 247 7.48 13.21 16.35
N LEU A 248 7.79 13.67 15.14
CA LEU A 248 7.25 14.90 14.57
C LEU A 248 5.72 14.84 14.44
N LEU A 249 5.20 13.72 13.88
CA LEU A 249 3.76 13.57 13.70
C LEU A 249 3.04 13.55 15.04
N ASN A 250 3.45 12.68 15.96
CA ASN A 250 2.73 12.45 17.23
C ASN A 250 3.00 13.54 18.26
N GLY A 251 4.21 14.11 18.30
CA GLY A 251 4.57 15.13 19.27
C GLY A 251 4.17 16.56 18.88
N TRP A 252 3.95 16.82 17.61
CA TRP A 252 3.69 18.18 17.13
C TRP A 252 2.53 18.26 16.14
N LEU A 253 2.59 17.58 14.99
CA LEU A 253 1.65 17.80 13.89
C LEU A 253 0.23 17.33 14.24
N TYR A 254 0.08 16.14 14.81
CA TYR A 254 -1.24 15.61 15.18
C TYR A 254 -1.89 16.44 16.29
N PRO A 255 -1.22 16.79 17.41
CA PRO A 255 -1.79 17.72 18.40
C PRO A 255 -2.20 19.06 17.81
N LEU A 256 -1.37 19.66 16.95
CA LEU A 256 -1.66 20.94 16.30
C LEU A 256 -2.92 20.87 15.43
N LEU A 257 -3.06 19.84 14.61
CA LEU A 257 -4.18 19.69 13.70
C LEU A 257 -5.47 19.27 14.40
N THR A 258 -5.41 18.38 15.41
CA THR A 258 -6.58 17.97 16.18
C THR A 258 -7.14 19.07 17.06
N ALA A 259 -6.32 20.03 17.50
CA ALA A 259 -6.81 21.24 18.16
C ALA A 259 -7.69 22.10 17.24
N ARG A 260 -7.47 22.06 15.93
CA ARG A 260 -8.20 22.83 14.92
C ARG A 260 -9.31 22.02 14.23
N TYR A 261 -9.10 20.72 14.04
CA TYR A 261 -9.97 19.79 13.35
C TYR A 261 -10.20 18.57 14.26
N PRO A 262 -11.35 18.50 14.96
CA PRO A 262 -11.56 17.54 16.05
C PRO A 262 -11.80 16.09 15.60
N GLY A 263 -11.74 15.79 14.31
CA GLY A 263 -11.83 14.43 13.81
C GLY A 263 -10.75 13.52 14.42
N VAL A 264 -11.16 12.35 14.91
CA VAL A 264 -10.28 11.41 15.61
C VAL A 264 -9.84 10.29 14.68
N ASN A 265 -8.53 10.06 14.61
CA ASN A 265 -7.98 8.87 13.95
C ASN A 265 -8.20 7.64 14.84
N ALA A 266 -8.96 6.66 14.34
CA ALA A 266 -9.23 5.41 15.04
C ALA A 266 -8.05 4.41 14.99
N GLY A 267 -6.90 4.77 14.43
CA GLY A 267 -5.77 3.84 14.26
C GLY A 267 -5.23 3.27 15.56
N ALA A 268 -5.11 4.09 16.59
CA ALA A 268 -4.62 3.68 17.91
C ALA A 268 -5.61 2.76 18.65
N SER A 269 -6.92 2.88 18.41
CA SER A 269 -7.94 2.04 19.05
C SER A 269 -7.79 0.55 18.77
N ARG A 270 -7.07 0.18 17.71
CA ARG A 270 -6.77 -1.21 17.35
C ARG A 270 -5.79 -1.90 18.32
N TYR A 271 -5.21 -1.14 19.23
CA TYR A 271 -4.21 -1.58 20.22
C TYR A 271 -4.59 -1.11 21.63
N SER A 272 -5.87 -0.80 21.87
CA SER A 272 -6.37 -0.21 23.11
C SER A 272 -6.05 -1.05 24.36
N TYR A 273 -5.92 -2.36 24.22
CA TYR A 273 -5.51 -3.27 25.29
C TYR A 273 -4.05 -3.04 25.77
N LEU A 274 -3.23 -2.33 24.97
CA LEU A 274 -1.85 -1.94 25.33
C LEU A 274 -1.80 -0.51 25.86
N GLY A 275 -2.65 0.40 25.36
CA GLY A 275 -2.69 1.80 25.76
C GLY A 275 -3.44 2.68 24.76
N ASP A 276 -3.78 3.90 25.20
CA ASP A 276 -4.62 4.84 24.43
C ASP A 276 -3.81 5.81 23.55
N SER A 277 -2.50 5.70 23.56
CA SER A 277 -1.59 6.50 22.71
C SER A 277 -0.40 5.66 22.26
N ILE A 278 0.28 6.09 21.18
CA ILE A 278 1.47 5.37 20.68
C ILE A 278 2.54 5.19 21.77
N GLY A 279 2.76 6.21 22.60
CA GLY A 279 3.68 6.12 23.73
C GLY A 279 3.19 5.13 24.79
N ALA A 280 1.91 5.15 25.14
CA ALA A 280 1.30 4.20 26.08
C ALA A 280 1.32 2.77 25.53
N ILE A 281 1.07 2.57 24.23
CA ILE A 281 1.16 1.27 23.56
C ILE A 281 2.60 0.74 23.65
N ALA A 282 3.60 1.55 23.32
CA ALA A 282 5.02 1.17 23.41
C ALA A 282 5.42 0.81 24.86
N LEU A 283 4.95 1.59 25.83
CA LEU A 283 5.19 1.31 27.25
C LEU A 283 4.46 0.04 27.70
N GLY A 284 3.21 -0.14 27.28
CA GLY A 284 2.39 -1.33 27.56
C GLY A 284 3.01 -2.63 27.03
N LEU A 285 3.65 -2.58 25.86
CA LEU A 285 4.41 -3.72 25.31
C LEU A 285 5.57 -4.15 26.22
N ILE A 286 6.20 -3.20 26.90
CA ILE A 286 7.36 -3.47 27.77
C ILE A 286 6.89 -3.88 29.18
N GLN A 287 5.93 -3.15 29.74
CA GLN A 287 5.48 -3.33 31.13
C GLN A 287 4.49 -4.48 31.32
N HIS A 288 3.68 -4.77 30.29
CA HIS A 288 2.58 -5.74 30.36
C HIS A 288 2.61 -6.76 29.21
N PRO A 289 3.73 -7.47 28.94
CA PRO A 289 3.84 -8.42 27.84
C PRO A 289 2.82 -9.58 27.95
N GLN A 290 2.34 -9.89 29.16
CA GLN A 290 1.28 -10.89 29.40
C GLN A 290 -0.06 -10.52 28.71
N ARG A 291 -0.35 -9.23 28.49
CA ARG A 291 -1.56 -8.80 27.78
C ARG A 291 -1.54 -9.27 26.34
N ILE A 292 -0.36 -9.33 25.72
CA ILE A 292 -0.19 -9.81 24.35
C ILE A 292 -0.65 -11.26 24.23
N LEU A 293 -0.29 -12.10 25.19
CA LEU A 293 -0.61 -13.53 25.16
C LEU A 293 -2.13 -13.79 25.20
N GLY A 294 -2.89 -12.96 25.94
CA GLY A 294 -4.33 -13.10 26.10
C GLY A 294 -5.17 -12.43 25.00
N HIS A 295 -4.63 -11.40 24.31
CA HIS A 295 -5.41 -10.63 23.32
C HIS A 295 -5.10 -10.96 21.87
N VAL A 296 -3.89 -11.46 21.59
CA VAL A 296 -3.49 -11.79 20.20
C VAL A 296 -4.14 -13.09 19.75
N ASP A 297 -4.80 -13.05 18.61
CA ASP A 297 -5.25 -14.24 17.88
C ASP A 297 -4.04 -14.96 17.24
N TRP A 298 -3.39 -15.83 18.00
CA TRP A 298 -2.19 -16.56 17.58
C TRP A 298 -2.45 -17.51 16.43
N ALA A 299 -3.63 -18.14 16.39
CA ALA A 299 -4.02 -19.04 15.31
C ALA A 299 -4.18 -18.27 13.99
N GLY A 300 -4.92 -17.16 14.03
CA GLY A 300 -5.07 -16.25 12.89
C GLY A 300 -3.75 -15.63 12.46
N ALA A 301 -2.86 -15.28 13.40
CA ALA A 301 -1.52 -14.78 13.10
C ALA A 301 -0.66 -15.83 12.38
N ALA A 302 -0.69 -17.09 12.83
CA ALA A 302 0.04 -18.18 12.18
C ALA A 302 -0.48 -18.43 10.76
N VAL A 303 -1.80 -18.48 10.56
CA VAL A 303 -2.43 -18.62 9.24
C VAL A 303 -2.05 -17.44 8.34
N TYR A 304 -2.10 -16.20 8.86
CA TYR A 304 -1.70 -15.01 8.12
C TYR A 304 -0.25 -15.09 7.63
N LEU A 305 0.69 -15.42 8.52
CA LEU A 305 2.11 -15.55 8.17
C LEU A 305 2.35 -16.66 7.14
N LEU A 306 1.68 -17.80 7.31
CA LEU A 306 1.74 -18.89 6.35
C LEU A 306 1.25 -18.46 4.96
N LEU A 307 0.07 -17.86 4.87
CA LEU A 307 -0.51 -17.43 3.61
C LEU A 307 0.31 -16.32 2.93
N LEU A 308 0.91 -15.43 3.71
CA LEU A 308 1.79 -14.37 3.20
C LEU A 308 3.09 -14.96 2.63
N ALA A 309 3.68 -15.96 3.30
CA ALA A 309 4.92 -16.60 2.90
C ALA A 309 4.74 -17.59 1.74
N LEU A 310 3.61 -18.28 1.70
CA LEU A 310 3.35 -19.45 0.86
C LEU A 310 3.72 -19.28 -0.62
N PRO A 311 3.39 -18.16 -1.32
CA PRO A 311 3.73 -18.00 -2.73
C PRO A 311 5.24 -17.93 -2.98
N LEU A 312 6.02 -17.43 -2.00
CA LEU A 312 7.43 -17.10 -2.13
C LEU A 312 8.35 -18.09 -1.40
N LEU A 313 7.81 -18.93 -0.51
CA LEU A 313 8.56 -19.85 0.32
C LEU A 313 9.55 -20.75 -0.50
N PRO A 314 9.22 -21.27 -1.69
CA PRO A 314 10.15 -22.08 -2.47
C PRO A 314 11.38 -21.31 -2.98
N PHE A 315 11.34 -19.96 -2.96
CA PHE A 315 12.42 -19.11 -3.46
C PHE A 315 13.35 -18.60 -2.35
N TRP A 316 12.91 -18.60 -1.09
CA TRP A 316 13.70 -18.09 0.02
C TRP A 316 14.82 -19.06 0.41
N ARG A 317 15.97 -18.49 0.78
CA ARG A 317 17.18 -19.18 1.23
C ARG A 317 17.73 -18.49 2.48
N ARG A 318 18.75 -19.05 3.11
CA ARG A 318 19.40 -18.44 4.29
C ARG A 318 19.90 -17.00 4.01
N VAL A 319 20.36 -16.73 2.79
CA VAL A 319 20.78 -15.39 2.35
C VAL A 319 19.64 -14.37 2.33
N SER A 320 18.40 -14.82 2.28
CA SER A 320 17.19 -13.96 2.31
C SER A 320 16.88 -13.42 3.71
N LEU A 321 17.43 -14.02 4.77
CA LEU A 321 17.10 -13.68 6.16
C LEU A 321 17.28 -12.18 6.51
N PRO A 322 18.38 -11.50 6.14
CA PRO A 322 18.53 -10.08 6.48
C PRO A 322 17.42 -9.19 5.93
N VAL A 323 16.96 -9.47 4.70
CA VAL A 323 15.85 -8.74 4.09
C VAL A 323 14.51 -9.10 4.75
N LEU A 324 14.27 -10.37 5.05
CA LEU A 324 13.06 -10.81 5.74
C LEU A 324 12.93 -10.20 7.13
N LEU A 325 14.04 -10.02 7.85
CA LEU A 325 14.07 -9.33 9.15
C LEU A 325 13.57 -7.88 9.06
N ALA A 326 13.75 -7.21 7.90
CA ALA A 326 13.19 -5.88 7.68
C ALA A 326 11.65 -5.83 7.74
N GLY A 327 10.97 -6.95 7.55
CA GLY A 327 9.52 -7.06 7.69
C GLY A 327 9.00 -7.12 9.12
N ILE A 328 9.86 -7.42 10.10
CA ILE A 328 9.45 -7.70 11.49
C ILE A 328 8.65 -6.56 12.12
N PRO A 329 9.04 -5.26 12.04
CA PRO A 329 8.26 -4.21 12.67
C PRO A 329 6.83 -4.11 12.13
N LEU A 330 6.64 -4.27 10.81
CA LEU A 330 5.31 -4.24 10.21
C LEU A 330 4.52 -5.53 10.50
N ILE A 331 5.16 -6.70 10.51
CA ILE A 331 4.54 -7.97 10.92
C ILE A 331 4.06 -7.87 12.37
N ALA A 332 4.89 -7.34 13.27
CA ALA A 332 4.54 -7.20 14.68
C ALA A 332 3.27 -6.35 14.85
N ILE A 333 3.20 -5.18 14.21
CA ILE A 333 2.03 -4.31 14.34
C ILE A 333 0.76 -4.96 13.74
N ASN A 334 0.88 -5.73 12.64
CA ASN A 334 -0.24 -6.45 12.06
C ASN A 334 -0.75 -7.58 12.97
N ILE A 335 0.16 -8.29 13.66
CA ILE A 335 -0.20 -9.37 14.58
C ILE A 335 -0.83 -8.81 15.87
N LEU A 336 -0.28 -7.72 16.41
CA LEU A 336 -0.75 -7.09 17.62
C LEU A 336 -2.10 -6.39 17.48
N SER A 337 -2.56 -6.11 16.26
CA SER A 337 -3.83 -5.43 16.03
C SER A 337 -5.03 -6.31 16.41
N GLU A 338 -6.02 -5.74 17.10
CA GLU A 338 -7.32 -6.35 17.30
C GLU A 338 -8.12 -6.47 16.00
N SER A 339 -7.80 -5.65 14.99
CA SER A 339 -8.44 -5.70 13.68
C SER A 339 -7.94 -6.86 12.83
N GLY A 340 -8.80 -7.83 12.55
CA GLY A 340 -8.51 -8.92 11.62
C GLY A 340 -8.19 -8.48 10.20
N ALA A 341 -8.60 -7.27 9.79
CA ALA A 341 -8.28 -6.69 8.49
C ALA A 341 -6.76 -6.53 8.28
N GLN A 342 -6.00 -6.24 9.34
CA GLN A 342 -4.54 -6.13 9.26
C GLN A 342 -3.84 -7.48 9.02
N ARG A 343 -4.47 -8.59 9.40
CA ARG A 343 -4.01 -9.96 9.14
C ARG A 343 -4.63 -10.59 7.91
N SER A 344 -5.05 -9.78 6.94
CA SER A 344 -5.72 -10.24 5.72
C SER A 344 -4.90 -9.93 4.47
N LEU A 345 -4.84 -10.85 3.52
CA LEU A 345 -4.25 -10.61 2.19
C LEU A 345 -5.19 -9.83 1.24
N VAL A 346 -6.38 -9.46 1.69
CA VAL A 346 -7.35 -8.68 0.90
C VAL A 346 -7.03 -7.19 0.96
N HIS A 347 -6.57 -6.74 2.14
CA HIS A 347 -6.31 -5.34 2.42
C HIS A 347 -4.85 -4.96 2.14
N HIS A 348 -4.60 -3.67 2.09
CA HIS A 348 -3.30 -3.06 1.74
C HIS A 348 -2.19 -3.24 2.78
N TYR A 349 -2.51 -3.60 4.05
CA TYR A 349 -1.56 -3.62 5.17
C TYR A 349 -0.35 -4.52 4.96
N SER A 350 -0.49 -5.59 4.17
CA SER A 350 0.59 -6.54 3.87
C SER A 350 1.37 -6.23 2.59
N LEU A 351 0.98 -5.19 1.85
CA LEU A 351 1.58 -4.87 0.56
C LEU A 351 3.10 -4.57 0.64
N PRO A 352 3.61 -3.81 1.64
CA PRO A 352 5.05 -3.61 1.78
C PRO A 352 5.81 -4.91 2.10
N LEU A 353 5.18 -5.85 2.81
CA LEU A 353 5.76 -7.18 3.08
C LEU A 353 5.91 -8.02 1.82
N ALA A 354 5.03 -7.83 0.82
CA ALA A 354 5.19 -8.47 -0.48
C ALA A 354 6.45 -7.97 -1.21
N VAL A 355 6.77 -6.67 -1.12
CA VAL A 355 8.04 -6.13 -1.65
C VAL A 355 9.22 -6.82 -0.98
N ILE A 356 9.24 -6.86 0.35
CA ILE A 356 10.30 -7.51 1.15
C ILE A 356 10.42 -8.99 0.74
N GLY A 357 9.30 -9.71 0.64
CA GLY A 357 9.27 -11.12 0.25
C GLY A 357 9.82 -11.39 -1.15
N VAL A 358 9.48 -10.54 -2.14
CA VAL A 358 9.99 -10.67 -3.51
C VAL A 358 11.48 -10.33 -3.60
N VAL A 359 11.95 -9.32 -2.87
CA VAL A 359 13.39 -9.01 -2.75
C VAL A 359 14.13 -10.17 -2.10
N ALA A 360 13.57 -10.79 -1.07
CA ALA A 360 14.10 -11.99 -0.44
C ALA A 360 14.17 -13.19 -1.41
N ALA A 361 13.14 -13.36 -2.27
CA ALA A 361 13.13 -14.38 -3.32
C ALA A 361 14.21 -14.12 -4.39
N LEU A 362 14.42 -12.86 -4.76
CA LEU A 362 15.50 -12.45 -5.66
C LEU A 362 16.87 -12.84 -5.09
N ASP A 363 17.12 -12.56 -3.80
CA ASP A 363 18.37 -12.92 -3.13
C ASP A 363 18.57 -14.45 -3.10
N GLY A 364 17.51 -15.19 -2.86
CA GLY A 364 17.53 -16.65 -2.92
C GLY A 364 17.91 -17.18 -4.31
N LEU A 365 17.26 -16.66 -5.37
CA LEU A 365 17.57 -17.02 -6.76
C LEU A 365 19.02 -16.67 -7.13
N ALA A 366 19.52 -15.53 -6.70
CA ALA A 366 20.89 -15.11 -6.97
C ALA A 366 21.92 -16.01 -6.25
N SER A 367 21.63 -16.45 -5.04
CA SER A 367 22.51 -17.33 -4.25
C SER A 367 22.58 -18.75 -4.81
N GLU A 368 21.56 -19.23 -5.50
CA GLU A 368 21.54 -20.55 -6.12
C GLU A 368 22.40 -20.62 -7.40
N GLY A 369 22.83 -19.48 -7.95
CA GLY A 369 23.57 -19.42 -9.21
C GLY A 369 22.79 -19.98 -10.40
N MET A 370 21.46 -20.02 -10.30
CA MET A 370 20.59 -20.59 -11.32
C MET A 370 20.71 -19.84 -12.65
N ARG A 371 20.74 -20.61 -13.74
CA ARG A 371 20.68 -20.07 -15.10
C ARG A 371 19.38 -20.36 -15.83
N ARG A 372 18.62 -21.37 -15.34
CA ARG A 372 17.33 -21.78 -15.91
C ARG A 372 16.17 -21.26 -15.10
N VAL A 373 15.06 -20.96 -15.79
CA VAL A 373 13.81 -20.50 -15.17
C VAL A 373 13.19 -21.65 -14.36
N PRO A 374 12.89 -21.44 -13.06
CA PRO A 374 12.36 -22.50 -12.19
C PRO A 374 10.83 -22.66 -12.36
N TRP A 375 10.37 -23.19 -13.47
CA TRP A 375 8.95 -23.28 -13.83
C TRP A 375 8.05 -23.94 -12.77
N ARG A 376 8.55 -24.96 -12.08
CA ARG A 376 7.78 -25.60 -11.00
C ARG A 376 7.48 -24.63 -9.84
N ARG A 377 8.44 -23.79 -9.47
CA ARG A 377 8.26 -22.79 -8.41
C ARG A 377 7.37 -21.65 -8.88
N ILE A 378 7.44 -21.26 -10.15
CA ILE A 378 6.54 -20.26 -10.73
C ILE A 378 5.13 -20.80 -10.81
N ALA A 379 4.93 -22.06 -11.22
CA ALA A 379 3.63 -22.71 -11.21
C ALA A 379 3.03 -22.78 -9.80
N TRP A 380 3.86 -23.03 -8.78
CA TRP A 380 3.43 -22.94 -7.37
C TRP A 380 2.94 -21.53 -7.02
N ALA A 381 3.72 -20.47 -7.32
CA ALA A 381 3.31 -19.10 -7.04
C ALA A 381 2.01 -18.73 -7.78
N ALA A 382 1.86 -19.17 -9.04
CA ALA A 382 0.63 -18.98 -9.82
C ALA A 382 -0.57 -19.73 -9.21
N ALA A 383 -0.39 -20.95 -8.72
CA ALA A 383 -1.43 -21.69 -8.01
C ALA A 383 -1.85 -21.00 -6.71
N CYS A 384 -0.87 -20.50 -5.93
CA CYS A 384 -1.15 -19.68 -4.74
C CYS A 384 -1.92 -18.41 -5.10
N TRP A 385 -1.54 -17.73 -6.19
CA TRP A 385 -2.28 -16.56 -6.67
C TRP A 385 -3.71 -16.93 -7.06
N ALA A 386 -3.92 -18.00 -7.81
CA ALA A 386 -5.25 -18.44 -8.22
C ALA A 386 -6.15 -18.79 -7.02
N ALA A 387 -5.56 -19.33 -5.94
CA ALA A 387 -6.29 -19.69 -4.73
C ALA A 387 -6.57 -18.49 -3.79
N LEU A 388 -5.64 -17.53 -3.67
CA LEU A 388 -5.66 -16.50 -2.65
C LEU A 388 -6.00 -15.10 -3.19
N ALA A 389 -5.78 -14.84 -4.48
CA ALA A 389 -6.26 -13.63 -5.13
C ALA A 389 -7.76 -13.74 -5.44
N LYS A 390 -8.39 -12.59 -5.69
CA LYS A 390 -9.84 -12.48 -5.81
C LYS A 390 -10.36 -12.11 -7.21
N PRO A 391 -9.78 -12.64 -8.31
CA PRO A 391 -10.36 -12.41 -9.64
C PRO A 391 -11.78 -12.98 -9.76
N TRP A 392 -12.06 -14.05 -9.02
CA TRP A 392 -13.34 -14.75 -8.97
C TRP A 392 -14.48 -13.90 -8.39
N PHE A 393 -14.18 -12.81 -7.71
CA PHE A 393 -15.21 -11.90 -7.21
C PHE A 393 -16.00 -11.25 -8.33
N PHE A 394 -15.45 -11.15 -9.54
CA PHE A 394 -16.17 -10.69 -10.73
C PHE A 394 -17.19 -11.72 -11.29
N THR A 395 -17.18 -12.96 -10.80
CA THR A 395 -18.18 -13.97 -11.14
C THR A 395 -19.22 -14.18 -10.03
N GLY A 396 -19.16 -13.40 -8.96
CA GLY A 396 -20.03 -13.53 -7.79
C GLY A 396 -20.19 -12.23 -6.99
N PRO A 397 -19.39 -12.00 -5.94
CA PRO A 397 -19.62 -10.90 -4.99
C PRO A 397 -19.72 -9.51 -5.63
N TYR A 398 -18.89 -9.20 -6.65
CA TYR A 398 -18.92 -7.90 -7.32
C TYR A 398 -20.13 -7.69 -8.22
N LEU A 399 -20.86 -8.76 -8.58
CA LEU A 399 -22.11 -8.68 -9.33
C LEU A 399 -23.33 -8.47 -8.44
N GLY A 400 -23.18 -8.53 -7.12
CA GLY A 400 -24.30 -8.45 -6.18
C GLY A 400 -25.13 -7.16 -6.29
N ARG A 401 -24.52 -6.07 -6.79
CA ARG A 401 -25.22 -4.80 -7.02
C ARG A 401 -25.48 -4.49 -8.50
N LEU A 402 -25.18 -5.39 -9.42
CA LEU A 402 -25.30 -5.16 -10.87
C LEU A 402 -26.70 -4.65 -11.27
N ALA A 403 -27.74 -5.26 -10.71
CA ALA A 403 -29.13 -4.90 -11.00
C ALA A 403 -29.49 -3.46 -10.53
N MET A 404 -28.76 -2.91 -9.55
CA MET A 404 -28.97 -1.56 -9.01
C MET A 404 -28.23 -0.48 -9.79
N VAL A 405 -27.26 -0.84 -10.62
CA VAL A 405 -26.40 0.11 -11.33
C VAL A 405 -27.19 1.12 -12.20
N PRO A 406 -28.18 0.70 -13.03
CA PRO A 406 -28.94 1.66 -13.85
C PRO A 406 -29.69 2.70 -13.01
N GLU A 407 -30.40 2.25 -11.96
CA GLU A 407 -31.15 3.14 -11.07
C GLU A 407 -30.23 4.07 -10.28
N SER A 408 -29.12 3.54 -9.76
CA SER A 408 -28.11 4.34 -9.05
C SER A 408 -27.51 5.42 -9.95
N ARG A 409 -27.20 5.11 -11.20
CA ARG A 409 -26.69 6.10 -12.16
C ARG A 409 -27.71 7.19 -12.43
N SER A 410 -28.96 6.83 -12.72
CA SER A 410 -30.02 7.83 -12.97
C SER A 410 -30.28 8.72 -11.75
N ALA A 411 -30.17 8.17 -10.54
CA ALA A 411 -30.30 8.95 -9.32
C ALA A 411 -29.09 9.88 -9.09
N LEU A 412 -27.87 9.40 -9.35
CA LEU A 412 -26.65 10.20 -9.22
C LEU A 412 -26.63 11.40 -10.17
N GLU A 413 -27.18 11.28 -11.38
CA GLU A 413 -27.31 12.37 -12.37
C GLU A 413 -28.21 13.52 -11.87
N LEU A 414 -29.15 13.23 -10.96
CA LEU A 414 -30.02 14.25 -10.36
C LEU A 414 -29.33 15.04 -9.24
N VAL A 415 -28.17 14.58 -8.75
CA VAL A 415 -27.44 15.23 -7.65
C VAL A 415 -26.62 16.40 -8.19
N ARG A 416 -26.93 17.62 -7.78
CA ARG A 416 -26.26 18.84 -8.24
C ARG A 416 -24.89 19.01 -7.54
N PRO A 417 -23.91 19.69 -8.17
CA PRO A 417 -22.60 19.93 -7.57
C PRO A 417 -22.65 20.62 -6.21
N GLY A 418 -23.63 21.52 -5.98
CA GLY A 418 -23.79 22.28 -4.73
C GLY A 418 -24.57 21.55 -3.62
N ASP A 419 -25.11 20.36 -3.88
CA ASP A 419 -25.88 19.64 -2.88
C ASP A 419 -24.97 19.12 -1.76
N ALA A 420 -25.43 19.27 -0.52
CA ALA A 420 -24.89 18.61 0.66
C ALA A 420 -25.66 17.31 0.87
N VAL A 421 -24.99 16.17 0.72
CA VAL A 421 -25.65 14.87 0.51
C VAL A 421 -25.41 13.93 1.65
N ALA A 422 -26.48 13.31 2.16
CA ALA A 422 -26.39 12.09 2.95
C ALA A 422 -26.77 10.89 2.05
N THR A 423 -25.87 9.88 1.95
CA THR A 423 -26.03 8.76 1.03
C THR A 423 -25.49 7.45 1.60
N THR A 424 -25.64 6.34 0.89
CA THR A 424 -25.07 5.05 1.28
C THR A 424 -23.56 5.03 1.08
N SER A 425 -22.84 4.19 1.86
CA SER A 425 -21.38 4.11 1.81
C SER A 425 -20.82 3.72 0.42
N TYR A 426 -21.57 3.01 -0.40
CA TYR A 426 -21.15 2.59 -1.74
C TYR A 426 -21.53 3.60 -2.86
N LEU A 427 -22.45 4.56 -2.58
CA LEU A 427 -22.75 5.66 -3.51
C LEU A 427 -21.88 6.89 -3.23
N ALA A 428 -21.41 7.07 -2.00
CA ALA A 428 -20.59 8.19 -1.61
C ALA A 428 -19.32 8.38 -2.46
N PRO A 429 -18.58 7.33 -2.90
CA PRO A 429 -17.43 7.48 -3.79
C PRO A 429 -17.76 8.08 -5.18
N HIS A 430 -19.01 7.97 -5.62
CA HIS A 430 -19.49 8.61 -6.85
C HIS A 430 -19.87 10.09 -6.65
N LEU A 431 -19.89 10.56 -5.41
CA LEU A 431 -20.32 11.89 -5.00
C LEU A 431 -19.24 12.64 -4.19
N SER A 432 -18.04 12.08 -4.05
CA SER A 432 -16.97 12.61 -3.17
C SER A 432 -16.39 13.95 -3.64
N GLY A 433 -16.52 14.31 -4.91
CA GLY A 433 -16.10 15.61 -5.45
C GLY A 433 -16.97 16.81 -4.99
N ARG A 434 -17.20 16.93 -3.66
CA ARG A 434 -18.01 18.00 -3.05
C ARG A 434 -17.57 18.30 -1.62
N ARG A 435 -18.04 19.45 -1.07
CA ARG A 435 -17.69 19.84 0.30
C ARG A 435 -18.33 18.93 1.35
N MET A 436 -19.58 18.53 1.11
CA MET A 436 -20.36 17.75 2.07
C MET A 436 -20.96 16.51 1.42
N VAL A 437 -20.48 15.36 1.82
CA VAL A 437 -21.06 14.05 1.58
C VAL A 437 -20.80 13.18 2.80
N LEU A 438 -21.82 12.55 3.33
CA LEU A 438 -21.69 11.62 4.44
C LEU A 438 -22.56 10.38 4.22
N PHE A 439 -22.26 9.30 4.90
CA PHE A 439 -23.13 8.15 5.04
C PHE A 439 -23.64 8.12 6.48
N PRO A 440 -24.97 8.08 6.69
CA PRO A 440 -25.54 8.18 8.03
C PRO A 440 -25.12 6.99 8.91
N ALA A 441 -24.60 7.29 10.09
CA ALA A 441 -24.32 6.33 11.16
C ALA A 441 -25.34 6.50 12.30
N ALA A 442 -25.27 5.67 13.33
CA ALA A 442 -26.23 5.69 14.44
C ALA A 442 -26.33 7.08 15.13
N SER A 443 -25.26 7.86 15.13
CA SER A 443 -25.25 9.25 15.64
C SER A 443 -26.07 10.23 14.79
N ASP A 444 -26.38 9.89 13.54
CA ASP A 444 -27.00 10.77 12.56
C ASP A 444 -28.50 10.50 12.41
N SER A 445 -29.18 10.18 13.50
CA SER A 445 -30.59 9.74 13.52
C SER A 445 -31.62 10.89 13.36
N ASP A 446 -31.21 12.14 13.54
CA ASP A 446 -32.07 13.32 13.44
C ASP A 446 -31.75 14.18 12.21
N LEU A 447 -32.73 14.25 11.29
CA LEU A 447 -32.58 15.02 10.05
C LEU A 447 -32.43 16.52 10.32
N GLU A 448 -33.08 17.06 11.36
CA GLU A 448 -32.96 18.48 11.69
C GLU A 448 -31.56 18.86 12.10
N THR A 449 -30.92 17.99 12.89
CA THR A 449 -29.51 18.14 13.26
C THR A 449 -28.60 18.08 12.04
N LEU A 450 -28.83 17.13 11.13
CA LEU A 450 -28.06 17.04 9.87
C LEU A 450 -28.26 18.29 8.99
N GLU A 451 -29.48 18.82 8.88
CA GLU A 451 -29.73 20.08 8.16
C GLU A 451 -28.99 21.28 8.80
N ARG A 452 -29.10 21.44 10.11
CA ARG A 452 -28.54 22.58 10.83
C ARG A 452 -27.01 22.52 10.94
N GLN A 453 -26.45 21.38 11.28
CA GLN A 453 -25.02 21.26 11.57
C GLN A 453 -24.19 20.93 10.33
N ARG A 454 -24.74 20.17 9.39
CA ARG A 454 -24.04 19.68 8.19
C ARG A 454 -24.56 20.32 6.90
N GLY A 455 -25.66 21.08 6.98
CA GLY A 455 -26.26 21.71 5.82
C GLY A 455 -26.90 20.71 4.85
N ILE A 456 -27.19 19.46 5.27
CA ILE A 456 -27.75 18.42 4.40
C ILE A 456 -29.05 18.92 3.77
N ASN A 457 -29.11 18.91 2.45
CA ASN A 457 -30.26 19.30 1.65
C ASN A 457 -30.73 18.22 0.69
N LEU A 458 -30.03 17.07 0.67
CA LEU A 458 -30.38 15.94 -0.17
C LEU A 458 -30.05 14.62 0.55
N LEU A 459 -31.05 13.72 0.57
CA LEU A 459 -30.87 12.31 0.96
C LEU A 459 -30.93 11.45 -0.30
N LEU A 460 -29.95 10.57 -0.48
CA LEU A 460 -29.94 9.52 -1.51
C LEU A 460 -29.66 8.19 -0.82
N LEU A 461 -30.71 7.51 -0.36
CA LEU A 461 -30.64 6.39 0.56
C LEU A 461 -31.31 5.14 0.00
N HIS A 462 -30.87 3.98 0.44
CA HIS A 462 -31.42 2.69 0.03
C HIS A 462 -31.63 1.77 1.26
N PRO A 463 -32.77 1.87 1.96
CA PRO A 463 -33.03 1.15 3.21
C PRO A 463 -32.94 -0.38 3.12
N GLN A 464 -33.19 -0.97 1.92
CA GLN A 464 -33.08 -2.42 1.70
C GLN A 464 -31.63 -2.88 1.50
N VAL A 465 -30.74 -1.99 1.01
CA VAL A 465 -29.31 -2.22 0.81
C VAL A 465 -28.56 -1.04 1.42
N PRO A 466 -28.56 -0.93 2.77
CA PRO A 466 -28.09 0.29 3.44
C PRO A 466 -26.58 0.55 3.28
N GLY A 467 -25.80 -0.48 2.96
CA GLY A 467 -24.34 -0.39 2.86
C GLY A 467 -23.64 -0.61 4.20
N TRP A 468 -22.35 -0.35 4.24
CA TRP A 468 -21.54 -0.50 5.45
C TRP A 468 -21.78 0.67 6.41
N ALA A 469 -21.76 0.38 7.71
CA ALA A 469 -21.90 1.33 8.83
C ALA A 469 -23.20 2.17 8.84
N SER A 470 -24.22 1.78 8.08
CA SER A 470 -25.55 2.41 8.12
C SER A 470 -26.62 1.33 8.21
N GLU A 471 -27.63 1.57 9.01
CA GLU A 471 -28.72 0.61 9.19
C GLU A 471 -29.93 0.99 8.34
N GLY A 472 -30.65 -0.02 7.83
CA GLY A 472 -31.84 0.21 7.01
C GLY A 472 -32.96 0.93 7.75
N GLU A 473 -33.10 0.71 9.07
CA GLU A 473 -34.07 1.42 9.92
C GLU A 473 -33.75 2.88 10.08
N LEU A 474 -32.48 3.20 10.32
CA LEU A 474 -31.99 4.58 10.37
C LEU A 474 -32.33 5.31 9.06
N GLN A 475 -32.02 4.68 7.91
CA GLN A 475 -32.30 5.28 6.61
C GLN A 475 -33.79 5.47 6.36
N ARG A 476 -34.64 4.51 6.77
CA ARG A 476 -36.11 4.66 6.71
C ARG A 476 -36.58 5.83 7.55
N SER A 477 -36.09 5.93 8.78
CA SER A 477 -36.43 7.04 9.70
C SER A 477 -36.09 8.39 9.10
N LEU A 478 -34.88 8.57 8.57
CA LEU A 478 -34.46 9.83 7.92
C LEU A 478 -35.33 10.18 6.71
N LEU A 479 -35.69 9.21 5.88
CA LEU A 479 -36.59 9.42 4.73
C LEU A 479 -38.01 9.78 5.15
N GLU A 480 -38.53 9.22 6.22
CA GLU A 480 -39.84 9.58 6.82
C GLU A 480 -39.83 11.00 7.38
N GLN A 481 -38.75 11.36 8.12
CA GLN A 481 -38.55 12.72 8.60
C GLN A 481 -38.55 13.73 7.48
N ALA A 482 -37.83 13.43 6.36
CA ALA A 482 -37.79 14.27 5.18
C ALA A 482 -39.20 14.48 4.57
N ARG A 483 -40.00 13.43 4.44
CA ARG A 483 -41.37 13.53 3.93
C ARG A 483 -42.26 14.37 4.85
N ARG A 484 -42.19 14.14 6.18
CA ARG A 484 -42.96 14.94 7.16
C ARG A 484 -42.61 16.41 7.14
N ARG A 485 -41.37 16.74 6.75
CA ARG A 485 -40.86 18.13 6.61
C ARG A 485 -41.10 18.73 5.23
N GLY A 486 -41.87 18.03 4.35
CA GLY A 486 -42.24 18.52 3.03
C GLY A 486 -41.14 18.45 1.98
N TRP A 487 -40.11 17.59 2.15
CA TRP A 487 -39.12 17.36 1.12
C TRP A 487 -39.73 16.67 -0.09
N SER A 488 -39.29 17.04 -1.29
CA SER A 488 -39.69 16.36 -2.53
C SER A 488 -38.94 15.03 -2.66
N CYS A 489 -39.66 13.90 -2.72
CA CYS A 489 -39.07 12.56 -2.74
C CYS A 489 -39.43 11.82 -3.99
N GLY A 490 -38.44 11.23 -4.67
CA GLY A 490 -38.58 10.24 -5.73
C GLY A 490 -38.14 8.86 -5.23
N ILE A 491 -38.79 7.81 -5.78
CA ILE A 491 -38.49 6.40 -5.43
C ILE A 491 -38.25 5.62 -6.72
N TRP A 492 -37.16 4.84 -6.75
CA TRP A 492 -36.87 3.90 -7.83
C TRP A 492 -37.42 2.50 -7.52
N PRO A 493 -37.69 1.66 -8.54
CA PRO A 493 -38.34 0.36 -8.38
C PRO A 493 -37.70 -0.59 -7.36
N ARG A 494 -36.34 -0.53 -7.19
CA ARG A 494 -35.59 -1.37 -6.25
C ARG A 494 -35.40 -0.76 -4.86
N GLY A 495 -36.12 0.33 -4.55
CA GLY A 495 -36.14 0.92 -3.22
C GLY A 495 -35.08 1.99 -2.97
N LEU A 496 -34.29 2.41 -3.96
CA LEU A 496 -33.47 3.61 -3.88
C LEU A 496 -34.38 4.84 -3.82
N GLN A 497 -34.08 5.78 -2.94
CA GLN A 497 -34.90 6.97 -2.70
C GLN A 497 -34.04 8.22 -2.67
N LEU A 498 -34.47 9.25 -3.38
CA LEU A 498 -33.88 10.58 -3.35
C LEU A 498 -34.92 11.54 -2.78
N CYS A 499 -34.60 12.20 -1.66
CA CYS A 499 -35.39 13.28 -1.10
C CYS A 499 -34.58 14.57 -1.12
N ARG A 500 -35.15 15.64 -1.68
CA ARG A 500 -34.54 16.97 -1.77
C ARG A 500 -35.36 17.98 -1.00
N ARG A 501 -34.67 18.80 -0.19
CA ARG A 501 -35.28 19.92 0.51
C ARG A 501 -35.82 20.92 -0.52
N GLN A 502 -37.08 21.35 -0.37
CA GLN A 502 -37.62 22.47 -1.12
C GLN A 502 -37.00 23.77 -0.59
N THR A 503 -36.43 24.58 -1.45
CA THR A 503 -35.88 25.89 -1.13
C THR A 503 -36.99 26.93 -1.03
#